data_2a201f2b033858cd299e29779975c635
#
_entry.id   2a201f2b033858cd299e29779975c635
#
_cell.length_a   1.000
_cell.length_b   1.000
_cell.length_c   1.000
_cell.angle_alpha   90.00
_cell.angle_beta   90.00
_cell.angle_gamma   90.00
#
_symmetry.space_group_name_H-M   'P 1'
#
loop_
_entity.id
_entity.type
_entity.pdbx_description
1 polymer ?
#
loop_
_entity_poly.entity_id
_entity_poly.type
_entity_poly.pdbx_seq_one_letter_code
_entity_poly.pdbx_strand_id
1 'polypeptide(L)'
;SVSFWLSVGAVTCLIVWYRYVPLSIIEWRHQKLSRKVRWILGLFHLQLGLLILFTPIQLFFFNGLALNGFLANLIAVPLYSFLLVPLILFAVLTNGAFSSWHLSNAIAQGITQCLSFFQGSYMPISINLSLILTALLCLIFGGMLGGLYFASQAQTKNTPLKSSRFFTLNNTKILSSEAYKQALLGVILVFSVCIGTLGYRYFMKPKWQLDTLDVGQGLATLIVKEGRGVLYDTGSAWQSGIGISSMAELEILPYLQREGIELETLILSHDDNDHSGGAKAILAAYPEIELITPSRKNYGETHRTFCLQGKQWQWRGLDFKVLSPTQITDRAENPQSCVILF
;
A
#
# COMPACT_ATOMS: atom_id res chain seq x y z
N SER A 1 -2.79 2.79 16.85
CA SER A 1 -2.83 1.67 15.88
C SER A 1 -3.06 2.19 14.47
N VAL A 2 -2.56 1.50 13.46
CA VAL A 2 -2.76 1.83 12.04
C VAL A 2 -4.26 1.91 11.71
N SER A 3 -5.06 0.97 12.24
CA SER A 3 -6.51 0.93 12.04
C SER A 3 -7.23 2.21 12.49
N PHE A 4 -6.77 2.82 13.59
CA PHE A 4 -7.29 4.10 14.06
C PHE A 4 -7.03 5.21 13.04
N TRP A 5 -5.80 5.36 12.55
CA TRP A 5 -5.43 6.39 11.58
C TRP A 5 -6.14 6.22 10.24
N LEU A 6 -6.33 4.96 9.79
CA LEU A 6 -7.09 4.68 8.58
C LEU A 6 -8.56 5.07 8.73
N SER A 7 -9.19 4.76 9.85
CA SER A 7 -10.59 5.13 10.11
C SER A 7 -10.77 6.65 10.18
N VAL A 8 -9.92 7.35 10.94
CA VAL A 8 -9.94 8.82 11.01
C VAL A 8 -9.66 9.43 9.64
N GLY A 9 -8.66 8.90 8.91
CA GLY A 9 -8.33 9.35 7.56
C GLY A 9 -9.49 9.21 6.59
N ALA A 10 -10.16 8.07 6.57
CA ALA A 10 -11.32 7.83 5.70
C ALA A 10 -12.46 8.81 5.97
N VAL A 11 -12.82 9.01 7.24
CA VAL A 11 -13.88 9.97 7.64
C VAL A 11 -13.48 11.40 7.27
N THR A 12 -12.23 11.79 7.52
CA THR A 12 -11.73 13.12 7.17
C THR A 12 -11.78 13.35 5.66
N CYS A 13 -11.33 12.38 4.86
CA CYS A 13 -11.43 12.43 3.39
C CYS A 13 -12.86 12.61 2.90
N LEU A 14 -13.81 11.88 3.50
CA LEU A 14 -15.22 12.02 3.16
C LEU A 14 -15.77 13.40 3.55
N ILE A 15 -15.45 13.93 4.72
CA ILE A 15 -15.85 15.29 5.14
C ILE A 15 -15.32 16.33 4.14
N VAL A 16 -14.03 16.23 3.78
CA VAL A 16 -13.40 17.11 2.78
C VAL A 16 -14.09 16.95 1.42
N TRP A 17 -14.31 15.70 0.98
CA TRP A 17 -14.97 15.41 -0.29
C TRP A 17 -16.36 16.05 -0.37
N TYR A 18 -17.25 15.78 0.59
CA TYR A 18 -18.60 16.33 0.60
C TYR A 18 -18.64 17.84 0.84
N ARG A 19 -17.63 18.38 1.49
CA ARG A 19 -17.50 19.84 1.65
C ARG A 19 -17.22 20.56 0.35
N TYR A 20 -16.31 20.03 -0.48
CA TYR A 20 -15.84 20.70 -1.68
C TYR A 20 -16.50 20.19 -2.96
N VAL A 21 -16.96 18.96 -2.97
CA VAL A 21 -17.63 18.32 -4.11
C VAL A 21 -19.02 17.83 -3.66
N PRO A 22 -19.97 18.73 -3.44
CA PRO A 22 -21.30 18.33 -2.98
C PRO A 22 -22.04 17.49 -4.02
N LEU A 23 -22.87 16.53 -3.56
CA LEU A 23 -23.64 15.61 -4.42
C LEU A 23 -24.55 16.34 -5.42
N SER A 24 -25.01 17.55 -5.08
CA SER A 24 -25.81 18.40 -5.95
C SER A 24 -25.13 18.82 -7.26
N ILE A 25 -23.79 18.69 -7.35
CA ILE A 25 -23.07 18.90 -8.62
C ILE A 25 -23.44 17.82 -9.65
N ILE A 26 -23.80 16.62 -9.18
CA ILE A 26 -24.20 15.46 -10.01
C ILE A 26 -25.70 15.53 -10.37
N GLU A 27 -26.49 16.33 -9.66
CA GLU A 27 -27.89 16.53 -9.98
C GLU A 27 -28.03 17.35 -11.27
N TRP A 28 -28.08 16.66 -12.41
CA TRP A 28 -28.34 17.24 -13.72
C TRP A 28 -29.69 17.96 -13.75
N ARG A 29 -29.63 19.21 -14.11
CA ARG A 29 -30.63 20.16 -14.57
C ARG A 29 -32.04 19.57 -14.79
N HIS A 30 -32.97 19.90 -13.88
CA HIS A 30 -34.43 19.77 -14.05
C HIS A 30 -35.05 18.37 -14.19
N GLN A 31 -34.31 17.30 -14.21
CA GLN A 31 -34.91 15.97 -14.12
C GLN A 31 -34.99 15.54 -12.65
N LYS A 32 -36.22 15.29 -12.17
CA LYS A 32 -36.45 14.64 -10.88
C LYS A 32 -35.96 13.19 -10.99
N LEU A 33 -34.68 12.98 -10.75
CA LEU A 33 -34.12 11.64 -10.65
C LEU A 33 -34.87 10.82 -9.60
N SER A 34 -35.23 9.57 -9.93
CA SER A 34 -35.92 8.70 -9.00
C SER A 34 -35.06 8.52 -7.73
N ARG A 35 -35.69 8.26 -6.56
CA ARG A 35 -34.99 8.04 -5.29
C ARG A 35 -33.92 6.94 -5.41
N LYS A 36 -34.19 5.88 -6.19
CA LYS A 36 -33.25 4.77 -6.42
C LYS A 36 -31.99 5.22 -7.16
N VAL A 37 -32.14 5.98 -8.25
CA VAL A 37 -31.01 6.51 -9.04
C VAL A 37 -30.16 7.46 -8.19
N ARG A 38 -30.79 8.35 -7.42
CA ARG A 38 -30.07 9.27 -6.52
C ARG A 38 -29.26 8.53 -5.47
N TRP A 39 -29.80 7.44 -4.92
CA TRP A 39 -29.10 6.60 -3.95
C TRP A 39 -27.87 5.92 -4.57
N ILE A 40 -28.00 5.34 -5.78
CA ILE A 40 -26.90 4.72 -6.52
C ILE A 40 -25.81 5.75 -6.84
N LEU A 41 -26.20 6.92 -7.36
CA LEU A 41 -25.24 8.01 -7.63
C LEU A 41 -24.54 8.49 -6.36
N GLY A 42 -25.21 8.50 -5.22
CA GLY A 42 -24.63 8.82 -3.92
C GLY A 42 -23.55 7.82 -3.50
N LEU A 43 -23.77 6.53 -3.74
CA LEU A 43 -22.76 5.49 -3.48
C LEU A 43 -21.53 5.65 -4.38
N PHE A 44 -21.73 5.87 -5.69
CA PHE A 44 -20.63 6.12 -6.61
C PHE A 44 -19.85 7.39 -6.24
N HIS A 45 -20.55 8.45 -5.86
CA HIS A 45 -19.92 9.70 -5.43
C HIS A 45 -19.07 9.51 -4.16
N LEU A 46 -19.58 8.77 -3.17
CA LEU A 46 -18.83 8.41 -1.97
C LEU A 46 -17.57 7.60 -2.33
N GLN A 47 -17.70 6.59 -3.18
CA GLN A 47 -16.59 5.75 -3.61
C GLN A 47 -15.54 6.54 -4.39
N LEU A 48 -15.97 7.50 -5.22
CA LEU A 48 -15.06 8.39 -5.95
C LEU A 48 -14.26 9.27 -4.99
N GLY A 49 -14.88 9.78 -3.94
CA GLY A 49 -14.20 10.54 -2.89
C GLY A 49 -13.13 9.73 -2.16
N LEU A 50 -13.46 8.50 -1.80
CA LEU A 50 -12.50 7.57 -1.20
C LEU A 50 -11.37 7.22 -2.18
N LEU A 51 -11.69 6.96 -3.44
CA LEU A 51 -10.68 6.64 -4.46
C LEU A 51 -9.68 7.79 -4.65
N ILE A 52 -10.14 9.03 -4.68
CA ILE A 52 -9.28 10.19 -4.95
C ILE A 52 -8.50 10.62 -3.70
N LEU A 53 -9.18 10.75 -2.56
CA LEU A 53 -8.58 11.35 -1.35
C LEU A 53 -8.00 10.33 -0.37
N PHE A 54 -8.55 9.11 -0.32
CA PHE A 54 -8.10 8.11 0.63
C PHE A 54 -7.05 7.15 0.06
N THR A 55 -7.00 6.94 -1.26
CA THR A 55 -5.97 6.09 -1.89
C THR A 55 -4.52 6.52 -1.55
N PRO A 56 -4.14 7.81 -1.53
CA PRO A 56 -2.80 8.22 -1.09
C PRO A 56 -2.45 7.73 0.31
N ILE A 57 -3.42 7.77 1.23
CA ILE A 57 -3.25 7.28 2.61
C ILE A 57 -3.07 5.75 2.61
N GLN A 58 -3.87 5.03 1.84
CA GLN A 58 -3.73 3.58 1.69
C GLN A 58 -2.36 3.19 1.11
N LEU A 59 -1.91 3.88 0.07
CA LEU A 59 -0.59 3.65 -0.53
C LEU A 59 0.54 3.85 0.47
N PHE A 60 0.43 4.86 1.34
CA PHE A 60 1.42 5.12 2.38
C PHE A 60 1.48 4.00 3.44
N PHE A 61 0.32 3.48 3.90
CA PHE A 61 0.28 2.46 4.96
C PHE A 61 0.50 1.04 4.45
N PHE A 62 0.03 0.71 3.25
CA PHE A 62 0.01 -0.67 2.75
C PHE A 62 1.02 -0.94 1.63
N ASN A 63 1.68 0.09 1.08
CA ASN A 63 2.60 -0.04 -0.06
C ASN A 63 2.00 -0.84 -1.23
N GLY A 64 0.71 -0.70 -1.47
CA GLY A 64 0.00 -1.43 -2.51
C GLY A 64 -1.42 -0.97 -2.73
N LEU A 65 -2.03 -1.43 -3.80
CA LEU A 65 -3.37 -1.09 -4.22
C LEU A 65 -4.22 -2.34 -4.41
N ALA A 66 -5.41 -2.37 -3.82
CA ALA A 66 -6.42 -3.39 -4.10
C ALA A 66 -7.26 -2.94 -5.31
N LEU A 67 -6.96 -3.46 -6.50
CA LEU A 67 -7.61 -3.04 -7.75
C LEU A 67 -9.13 -3.24 -7.72
N ASN A 68 -9.59 -4.33 -7.12
CA ASN A 68 -11.02 -4.61 -6.96
C ASN A 68 -11.66 -3.91 -5.76
N GLY A 69 -10.90 -3.15 -4.98
CA GLY A 69 -11.36 -2.48 -3.75
C GLY A 69 -12.54 -1.54 -4.00
N PHE A 70 -12.57 -0.85 -5.15
CA PHE A 70 -13.70 0.00 -5.53
C PHE A 70 -15.00 -0.80 -5.65
N LEU A 71 -14.98 -1.92 -6.38
CA LEU A 71 -16.15 -2.79 -6.56
C LEU A 71 -16.53 -3.51 -5.27
N ALA A 72 -15.54 -4.03 -4.55
CA ALA A 72 -15.76 -4.67 -3.25
C ALA A 72 -16.44 -3.70 -2.27
N ASN A 73 -15.98 -2.47 -2.16
CA ASN A 73 -16.56 -1.46 -1.28
C ASN A 73 -17.97 -1.01 -1.73
N LEU A 74 -18.26 -1.00 -3.03
CA LEU A 74 -19.60 -0.69 -3.52
C LEU A 74 -20.67 -1.68 -2.99
N ILE A 75 -20.26 -2.92 -2.75
CA ILE A 75 -21.10 -3.99 -2.18
C ILE A 75 -20.97 -4.01 -0.65
N ALA A 76 -19.75 -3.99 -0.13
CA ALA A 76 -19.47 -4.12 1.29
C ALA A 76 -20.10 -2.98 2.11
N VAL A 77 -19.91 -1.72 1.69
CA VAL A 77 -20.37 -0.56 2.46
C VAL A 77 -21.88 -0.59 2.73
N PRO A 78 -22.77 -0.82 1.74
CA PRO A 78 -24.20 -0.97 2.03
C PRO A 78 -24.52 -2.16 2.94
N LEU A 79 -23.91 -3.34 2.69
CA LEU A 79 -24.21 -4.54 3.46
C LEU A 79 -23.78 -4.40 4.94
N TYR A 80 -22.59 -3.86 5.19
CA TYR A 80 -22.15 -3.58 6.56
C TYR A 80 -23.02 -2.50 7.22
N SER A 81 -23.24 -1.36 6.55
CA SER A 81 -23.88 -0.21 7.15
C SER A 81 -25.38 -0.39 7.40
N PHE A 82 -26.10 -1.06 6.49
CA PHE A 82 -27.57 -1.18 6.58
C PHE A 82 -28.04 -2.54 7.09
N LEU A 83 -27.20 -3.56 7.06
CA LEU A 83 -27.61 -4.90 7.47
C LEU A 83 -26.84 -5.38 8.70
N LEU A 84 -25.51 -5.47 8.61
CA LEU A 84 -24.73 -6.11 9.68
C LEU A 84 -24.61 -5.24 10.94
N VAL A 85 -24.24 -3.97 10.80
CA VAL A 85 -24.04 -3.08 11.95
C VAL A 85 -25.33 -2.86 12.74
N PRO A 86 -26.50 -2.56 12.13
CA PRO A 86 -27.77 -2.45 12.86
C PRO A 86 -28.14 -3.75 13.59
N LEU A 87 -27.89 -4.91 12.97
CA LEU A 87 -28.18 -6.20 13.58
C LEU A 87 -27.26 -6.50 14.77
N ILE A 88 -25.97 -6.18 14.67
CA ILE A 88 -25.03 -6.31 15.79
C ILE A 88 -25.45 -5.38 16.94
N LEU A 89 -25.81 -4.13 16.66
CA LEU A 89 -26.29 -3.20 17.68
C LEU A 89 -27.56 -3.73 18.35
N PHE A 90 -28.49 -4.27 17.57
CA PHE A 90 -29.68 -4.93 18.12
C PHE A 90 -29.31 -6.13 19.02
N ALA A 91 -28.38 -6.98 18.57
CA ALA A 91 -27.92 -8.13 19.37
C ALA A 91 -27.26 -7.70 20.68
N VAL A 92 -26.46 -6.62 20.67
CA VAL A 92 -25.85 -6.05 21.87
C VAL A 92 -26.92 -5.52 22.83
N LEU A 93 -27.84 -4.68 22.32
CA LEU A 93 -28.87 -4.04 23.15
C LEU A 93 -29.88 -5.02 23.75
N THR A 94 -30.13 -6.14 23.06
CA THR A 94 -31.10 -7.15 23.50
C THR A 94 -30.45 -8.37 24.15
N ASN A 95 -29.14 -8.32 24.39
CA ASN A 95 -28.35 -9.44 24.91
C ASN A 95 -28.58 -10.76 24.14
N GLY A 96 -28.67 -10.64 22.80
CA GLY A 96 -28.79 -11.79 21.89
C GLY A 96 -30.21 -12.32 21.69
N ALA A 97 -31.25 -11.54 22.01
CA ALA A 97 -32.64 -11.94 21.76
C ALA A 97 -32.87 -12.39 20.32
N PHE A 98 -33.80 -13.33 20.11
CA PHE A 98 -34.17 -13.89 18.81
C PHE A 98 -32.99 -14.52 18.06
N SER A 99 -32.00 -15.08 18.76
CA SER A 99 -30.79 -15.66 18.15
C SER A 99 -30.02 -14.66 17.28
N SER A 100 -30.10 -13.37 17.60
CA SER A 100 -29.52 -12.28 16.78
C SER A 100 -28.01 -12.40 16.62
N TRP A 101 -27.27 -13.00 17.56
CA TRP A 101 -25.84 -13.30 17.39
C TRP A 101 -25.57 -14.35 16.30
N HIS A 102 -26.39 -15.42 16.25
CA HIS A 102 -26.27 -16.43 15.19
C HIS A 102 -26.59 -15.84 13.82
N LEU A 103 -27.62 -15.00 13.75
CA LEU A 103 -28.00 -14.32 12.52
C LEU A 103 -26.88 -13.34 12.08
N SER A 104 -26.32 -12.56 13.01
CA SER A 104 -25.21 -11.65 12.71
C SER A 104 -23.99 -12.41 12.16
N ASN A 105 -23.65 -13.55 12.78
CA ASN A 105 -22.55 -14.39 12.33
C ASN A 105 -22.80 -14.98 10.93
N ALA A 106 -24.00 -15.49 10.66
CA ALA A 106 -24.37 -16.03 9.35
C ALA A 106 -24.29 -14.96 8.25
N ILE A 107 -24.78 -13.75 8.53
CA ILE A 107 -24.70 -12.62 7.59
C ILE A 107 -23.24 -12.20 7.39
N ALA A 108 -22.43 -12.10 8.45
CA ALA A 108 -21.02 -11.76 8.36
C ALA A 108 -20.25 -12.78 7.49
N GLN A 109 -20.50 -14.07 7.68
CA GLN A 109 -19.92 -15.14 6.86
C GLN A 109 -20.35 -15.03 5.39
N GLY A 110 -21.63 -14.78 5.12
CA GLY A 110 -22.14 -14.57 3.77
C GLY A 110 -21.51 -13.37 3.06
N ILE A 111 -21.34 -12.25 3.79
CA ILE A 111 -20.64 -11.06 3.25
C ILE A 111 -19.17 -11.40 2.96
N THR A 112 -18.48 -12.07 3.90
CA THR A 112 -17.08 -12.47 3.71
C THR A 112 -16.93 -13.39 2.50
N GLN A 113 -17.83 -14.36 2.33
CA GLN A 113 -17.84 -15.26 1.17
C GLN A 113 -18.12 -14.49 -0.14
N CYS A 114 -19.03 -13.51 -0.13
CA CYS A 114 -19.25 -12.65 -1.30
C CYS A 114 -18.01 -11.82 -1.63
N LEU A 115 -17.33 -11.26 -0.62
CA LEU A 115 -16.13 -10.46 -0.81
C LEU A 115 -14.91 -11.29 -1.22
N SER A 116 -14.89 -12.60 -0.94
CA SER A 116 -13.79 -13.49 -1.36
C SER A 116 -13.62 -13.56 -2.88
N PHE A 117 -14.67 -13.31 -3.67
CA PHE A 117 -14.57 -13.19 -5.13
C PHE A 117 -13.69 -12.01 -5.59
N PHE A 118 -13.46 -11.02 -4.73
CA PHE A 118 -12.61 -9.87 -4.99
C PHE A 118 -11.20 -10.00 -4.40
N GLN A 119 -10.88 -11.13 -3.76
CA GLN A 119 -9.56 -11.41 -3.21
C GLN A 119 -8.53 -11.63 -4.33
N GLY A 120 -7.25 -11.44 -4.01
CA GLY A 120 -6.16 -11.64 -4.97
C GLY A 120 -5.88 -10.48 -5.92
N SER A 121 -6.58 -9.35 -5.79
CA SER A 121 -6.35 -8.14 -6.60
C SER A 121 -5.35 -7.15 -5.96
N TYR A 122 -4.72 -7.53 -4.85
CA TYR A 122 -3.70 -6.69 -4.22
C TYR A 122 -2.45 -6.66 -5.09
N MET A 123 -2.05 -5.47 -5.51
CA MET A 123 -0.86 -5.20 -6.29
C MET A 123 0.12 -4.39 -5.43
N PRO A 124 1.28 -4.96 -5.07
CA PRO A 124 2.32 -4.19 -4.39
C PRO A 124 2.83 -3.10 -5.33
N ILE A 125 3.09 -1.94 -4.77
CA ILE A 125 3.48 -0.75 -5.53
C ILE A 125 4.74 -0.15 -4.92
N SER A 126 5.74 0.13 -5.78
CA SER A 126 6.95 0.81 -5.34
C SER A 126 6.65 2.24 -4.88
N ILE A 127 7.49 2.76 -4.00
CA ILE A 127 7.33 4.12 -3.45
C ILE A 127 7.32 5.19 -4.56
N ASN A 128 8.10 5.01 -5.62
CA ASN A 128 8.11 5.94 -6.75
C ASN A 128 6.77 5.95 -7.48
N LEU A 129 6.19 4.78 -7.74
CA LEU A 129 4.87 4.67 -8.37
C LEU A 129 3.76 5.18 -7.46
N SER A 130 3.86 4.94 -6.14
CA SER A 130 2.95 5.50 -5.13
C SER A 130 2.94 7.04 -5.16
N LEU A 131 4.11 7.67 -5.22
CA LEU A 131 4.24 9.13 -5.33
C LEU A 131 3.66 9.67 -6.64
N ILE A 132 3.89 8.98 -7.77
CA ILE A 132 3.33 9.35 -9.07
C ILE A 132 1.81 9.26 -9.03
N LEU A 133 1.25 8.17 -8.53
CA LEU A 133 -0.21 8.00 -8.40
C LEU A 133 -0.82 9.06 -7.48
N THR A 134 -0.18 9.36 -6.36
CA THR A 134 -0.62 10.45 -5.46
C THR A 134 -0.60 11.80 -6.17
N ALA A 135 0.46 12.11 -6.92
CA ALA A 135 0.54 13.34 -7.69
C ALA A 135 -0.57 13.43 -8.77
N LEU A 136 -0.85 12.33 -9.47
CA LEU A 136 -1.95 12.27 -10.45
C LEU A 136 -3.33 12.48 -9.77
N LEU A 137 -3.57 11.86 -8.62
CA LEU A 137 -4.81 12.07 -7.86
C LEU A 137 -4.94 13.52 -7.36
N CYS A 138 -3.83 14.14 -6.95
CA CYS A 138 -3.79 15.57 -6.63
C CYS A 138 -4.14 16.45 -7.84
N LEU A 139 -3.64 16.13 -9.03
CA LEU A 139 -3.99 16.86 -10.26
C LEU A 139 -5.49 16.72 -10.59
N ILE A 140 -6.05 15.52 -10.49
CA ILE A 140 -7.49 15.29 -10.72
C ILE A 140 -8.32 16.10 -9.73
N PHE A 141 -8.03 16.00 -8.42
CA PHE A 141 -8.77 16.72 -7.40
C PHE A 141 -8.57 18.24 -7.51
N GLY A 142 -7.37 18.71 -7.78
CA GLY A 142 -7.04 20.10 -8.03
C GLY A 142 -7.77 20.66 -9.24
N GLY A 143 -7.86 19.89 -10.34
CA GLY A 143 -8.64 20.27 -11.53
C GLY A 143 -10.13 20.40 -11.22
N MET A 144 -10.70 19.48 -10.43
CA MET A 144 -12.08 19.58 -9.95
C MET A 144 -12.31 20.84 -9.10
N LEU A 145 -11.43 21.08 -8.12
CA LEU A 145 -11.52 22.29 -7.27
C LEU A 145 -11.35 23.57 -8.07
N GLY A 146 -10.42 23.59 -9.05
CA GLY A 146 -10.24 24.72 -9.95
C GLY A 146 -11.49 25.02 -10.77
N GLY A 147 -12.12 24.00 -11.34
CA GLY A 147 -13.40 24.16 -12.04
C GLY A 147 -14.50 24.73 -11.16
N LEU A 148 -14.63 24.25 -9.92
CA LEU A 148 -15.58 24.75 -8.93
C LEU A 148 -15.26 26.18 -8.47
N TYR A 149 -13.97 26.50 -8.32
CA TYR A 149 -13.52 27.88 -8.02
C TYR A 149 -13.96 28.86 -9.12
N PHE A 150 -13.70 28.56 -10.39
CA PHE A 150 -14.13 29.41 -11.50
C PHE A 150 -15.66 29.52 -11.60
N ALA A 151 -16.38 28.41 -11.37
CA ALA A 151 -17.85 28.42 -11.32
C ALA A 151 -18.38 29.32 -10.19
N SER A 152 -17.74 29.28 -9.00
CA SER A 152 -18.13 30.16 -7.88
C SER A 152 -17.86 31.64 -8.15
N GLN A 153 -16.77 31.97 -8.82
CA GLN A 153 -16.44 33.34 -9.22
C GLN A 153 -17.44 33.90 -10.26
N ALA A 154 -17.87 33.06 -11.22
CA ALA A 154 -18.83 33.46 -12.21
C ALA A 154 -20.21 33.81 -11.60
N GLN A 155 -20.60 33.14 -10.50
CA GLN A 155 -21.85 33.47 -9.78
C GLN A 155 -21.76 34.77 -8.97
N THR A 156 -20.59 35.15 -8.44
CA THR A 156 -20.43 36.37 -7.64
C THR A 156 -20.39 37.64 -8.50
N LYS A 157 -20.05 37.51 -9.79
CA LYS A 157 -19.97 38.65 -10.74
C LYS A 157 -21.34 38.97 -11.40
N ASN A 158 -22.46 38.72 -10.75
CA ASN A 158 -23.81 38.87 -11.24
C ASN A 158 -24.02 39.98 -12.26
N THR A 159 -23.94 39.63 -13.51
CA THR A 159 -24.86 40.08 -14.54
C THR A 159 -25.67 38.86 -14.95
N PRO A 160 -27.00 39.01 -15.27
CA PRO A 160 -27.80 37.89 -15.75
C PRO A 160 -27.32 37.52 -17.15
N LEU A 161 -26.22 36.81 -17.23
CA LEU A 161 -25.74 36.19 -18.46
C LEU A 161 -26.74 35.10 -18.85
N LYS A 162 -27.54 35.43 -19.83
CA LYS A 162 -28.31 34.46 -20.60
C LYS A 162 -27.45 33.22 -20.85
N SER A 163 -27.78 32.14 -20.11
CA SER A 163 -27.65 30.77 -20.54
C SER A 163 -26.41 30.40 -21.39
N SER A 164 -25.27 30.20 -20.77
CA SER A 164 -24.41 29.15 -21.28
C SER A 164 -24.91 27.80 -20.76
N ARG A 165 -25.23 26.90 -21.67
CA ARG A 165 -26.06 25.68 -21.46
C ARG A 165 -25.45 24.58 -20.62
N PHE A 166 -24.34 24.79 -19.93
CA PHE A 166 -23.59 23.69 -19.31
C PHE A 166 -23.53 23.64 -17.78
N PHE A 167 -23.68 24.73 -17.03
CA PHE A 167 -23.64 24.72 -15.57
C PHE A 167 -24.51 25.84 -14.96
N THR A 168 -25.77 25.60 -14.67
CA THR A 168 -26.53 26.40 -13.71
C THR A 168 -26.72 25.61 -12.43
N LEU A 169 -25.87 25.89 -11.43
CA LEU A 169 -25.98 25.41 -10.06
C LEU A 169 -27.10 26.23 -9.36
N ASN A 170 -28.36 25.81 -9.56
CA ASN A 170 -29.47 26.41 -8.83
C ASN A 170 -29.55 25.82 -7.42
N ASN A 171 -29.54 26.67 -6.40
CA ASN A 171 -29.79 26.38 -4.98
C ASN A 171 -28.76 25.55 -4.22
N THR A 172 -27.54 25.37 -4.69
CA THR A 172 -26.47 24.84 -3.85
C THR A 172 -25.75 25.99 -3.15
N LYS A 173 -25.56 25.91 -1.85
CA LYS A 173 -24.60 26.77 -1.11
C LYS A 173 -23.21 26.41 -1.61
N ILE A 174 -22.82 26.96 -2.77
CA ILE A 174 -21.44 26.88 -3.23
C ILE A 174 -20.60 27.58 -2.18
N LEU A 175 -19.52 26.94 -1.79
CA LEU A 175 -18.53 27.53 -0.89
C LEU A 175 -17.99 28.83 -1.49
N SER A 176 -17.57 29.75 -0.61
CA SER A 176 -16.91 30.98 -1.05
C SER A 176 -15.69 30.66 -1.94
N SER A 177 -15.39 31.50 -2.89
CA SER A 177 -14.21 31.35 -3.75
C SER A 177 -12.91 31.21 -2.91
N GLU A 178 -12.85 31.86 -1.75
CA GLU A 178 -11.71 31.74 -0.82
C GLU A 178 -11.56 30.33 -0.25
N ALA A 179 -12.66 29.63 0.05
CA ALA A 179 -12.57 28.23 0.54
C ALA A 179 -11.99 27.28 -0.53
N TYR A 180 -12.41 27.44 -1.78
CA TYR A 180 -11.83 26.66 -2.89
C TYR A 180 -10.36 27.00 -3.13
N LYS A 181 -10.01 28.28 -3.03
CA LYS A 181 -8.61 28.75 -3.15
C LYS A 181 -7.71 28.13 -2.07
N GLN A 182 -8.16 28.11 -0.82
CA GLN A 182 -7.41 27.48 0.29
C GLN A 182 -7.24 25.97 0.06
N ALA A 183 -8.29 25.26 -0.37
CA ALA A 183 -8.20 23.85 -0.69
C ALA A 183 -7.25 23.58 -1.86
N LEU A 184 -7.27 24.41 -2.88
CA LEU A 184 -6.38 24.32 -4.03
C LEU A 184 -4.91 24.53 -3.62
N LEU A 185 -4.64 25.49 -2.74
CA LEU A 185 -3.30 25.69 -2.19
C LEU A 185 -2.80 24.45 -1.44
N GLY A 186 -3.67 23.81 -0.64
CA GLY A 186 -3.36 22.55 0.03
C GLY A 186 -3.00 21.42 -0.96
N VAL A 187 -3.77 21.28 -2.03
CA VAL A 187 -3.49 20.29 -3.09
C VAL A 187 -2.17 20.58 -3.79
N ILE A 188 -1.88 21.85 -4.12
CA ILE A 188 -0.62 22.28 -4.73
C ILE A 188 0.56 21.94 -3.80
N LEU A 189 0.42 22.15 -2.49
CA LEU A 189 1.46 21.81 -1.53
C LEU A 189 1.76 20.31 -1.53
N VAL A 190 0.74 19.45 -1.43
CA VAL A 190 0.91 17.99 -1.47
C VAL A 190 1.55 17.56 -2.80
N PHE A 191 1.08 18.07 -3.92
CA PHE A 191 1.63 17.79 -5.24
C PHE A 191 3.12 18.18 -5.31
N SER A 192 3.47 19.39 -4.82
CA SER A 192 4.85 19.88 -4.80
C SER A 192 5.77 19.01 -3.94
N VAL A 193 5.27 18.51 -2.79
CA VAL A 193 6.01 17.58 -1.94
C VAL A 193 6.24 16.25 -2.68
N CYS A 194 5.24 15.71 -3.36
CA CYS A 194 5.40 14.47 -4.15
C CYS A 194 6.46 14.63 -5.24
N ILE A 195 6.37 15.70 -6.02
CA ILE A 195 7.33 15.97 -7.11
C ILE A 195 8.73 16.26 -6.56
N GLY A 196 8.83 17.04 -5.47
CA GLY A 196 10.12 17.30 -4.81
C GLY A 196 10.78 16.03 -4.28
N THR A 197 10.00 15.13 -3.67
CA THR A 197 10.50 13.83 -3.19
C THR A 197 10.95 12.94 -4.35
N LEU A 198 10.17 12.88 -5.43
CA LEU A 198 10.57 12.14 -6.65
C LEU A 198 11.87 12.70 -7.25
N GLY A 199 11.97 14.02 -7.34
CA GLY A 199 13.20 14.70 -7.82
C GLY A 199 14.39 14.38 -6.92
N TYR A 200 14.23 14.50 -5.60
CA TYR A 200 15.28 14.16 -4.65
C TYR A 200 15.73 12.69 -4.80
N ARG A 201 14.80 11.75 -4.84
CA ARG A 201 15.09 10.32 -5.03
C ARG A 201 15.77 10.03 -6.38
N TYR A 202 15.47 10.82 -7.41
CA TYR A 202 16.10 10.64 -8.73
C TYR A 202 17.52 11.21 -8.79
N PHE A 203 17.73 12.45 -8.30
CA PHE A 203 19.00 13.15 -8.42
C PHE A 203 20.00 12.84 -7.31
N MET A 204 19.52 12.46 -6.10
CA MET A 204 20.35 12.20 -4.92
C MET A 204 20.55 10.72 -4.62
N LYS A 205 20.37 9.86 -5.63
CA LYS A 205 20.64 8.42 -5.46
C LYS A 205 22.10 8.20 -5.11
N PRO A 206 22.40 7.53 -3.97
CA PRO A 206 23.77 7.12 -3.68
C PRO A 206 24.25 6.15 -4.74
N LYS A 207 25.58 6.11 -4.99
CA LYS A 207 26.17 5.16 -5.92
C LYS A 207 25.92 3.71 -5.53
N TRP A 208 25.86 3.44 -4.23
CA TRP A 208 25.42 2.21 -3.58
C TRP A 208 24.95 2.54 -2.18
N GLN A 209 24.20 1.65 -1.55
CA GLN A 209 23.73 1.80 -0.16
C GLN A 209 23.76 0.46 0.55
N LEU A 210 23.89 0.52 1.88
CA LEU A 210 23.81 -0.61 2.78
C LEU A 210 22.67 -0.35 3.76
N ASP A 211 21.66 -1.21 3.76
CA ASP A 211 20.50 -1.11 4.62
C ASP A 211 20.49 -2.28 5.59
N THR A 212 20.43 -2.02 6.88
CA THR A 212 20.11 -3.03 7.89
C THR A 212 18.62 -2.99 8.14
N LEU A 213 17.94 -4.11 7.86
CA LEU A 213 16.50 -4.23 8.00
C LEU A 213 16.12 -4.62 9.43
N ASP A 214 15.04 -4.05 9.95
CA ASP A 214 14.52 -4.38 11.28
C ASP A 214 13.77 -5.72 11.22
N VAL A 215 14.50 -6.79 11.44
CA VAL A 215 13.98 -8.16 11.49
C VAL A 215 13.83 -8.69 12.93
N GLY A 216 13.81 -7.78 13.91
CA GLY A 216 13.73 -8.13 15.33
C GLY A 216 14.99 -8.87 15.79
N GLN A 217 14.81 -10.05 16.39
CA GLN A 217 15.94 -10.91 16.75
C GLN A 217 16.46 -11.60 15.48
N GLY A 218 17.69 -11.28 15.09
CA GLY A 218 18.34 -11.83 13.89
C GLY A 218 19.07 -10.76 13.08
N LEU A 219 19.46 -11.12 11.87
CA LEU A 219 20.16 -10.23 10.94
C LEU A 219 19.52 -10.28 9.57
N ALA A 220 19.41 -9.12 8.93
CA ALA A 220 19.17 -8.97 7.50
C ALA A 220 19.82 -7.67 7.03
N THR A 221 20.80 -7.77 6.16
CA THR A 221 21.51 -6.62 5.61
C THR A 221 21.45 -6.67 4.08
N LEU A 222 21.07 -5.57 3.48
CA LEU A 222 20.87 -5.45 2.04
C LEU A 222 21.84 -4.45 1.44
N ILE A 223 22.65 -4.92 0.51
CA ILE A 223 23.52 -4.07 -0.31
C ILE A 223 22.76 -3.76 -1.61
N VAL A 224 22.57 -2.48 -1.92
CA VAL A 224 21.80 -2.03 -3.10
C VAL A 224 22.67 -1.19 -4.01
N LYS A 225 22.65 -1.51 -5.30
CA LYS A 225 23.26 -0.70 -6.35
C LYS A 225 22.42 -0.79 -7.62
N GLU A 226 22.08 0.37 -8.21
CA GLU A 226 21.33 0.46 -9.46
C GLU A 226 19.96 -0.26 -9.45
N GLY A 227 19.29 -0.32 -8.28
CA GLY A 227 18.02 -1.01 -8.12
C GLY A 227 18.13 -2.54 -8.02
N ARG A 228 19.33 -3.06 -7.90
CA ARG A 228 19.62 -4.48 -7.66
C ARG A 228 20.13 -4.69 -6.24
N GLY A 229 19.89 -5.87 -5.68
CA GLY A 229 20.22 -6.17 -4.30
C GLY A 229 21.01 -7.46 -4.08
N VAL A 230 21.94 -7.42 -3.11
CA VAL A 230 22.54 -8.57 -2.49
C VAL A 230 22.05 -8.60 -1.03
N LEU A 231 21.28 -9.62 -0.67
CA LEU A 231 20.75 -9.78 0.69
C LEU A 231 21.69 -10.69 1.48
N TYR A 232 22.10 -10.25 2.66
CA TYR A 232 22.89 -11.00 3.61
C TYR A 232 22.03 -11.31 4.84
N ASP A 233 21.70 -12.58 5.06
CA ASP A 233 20.79 -13.13 6.05
C ASP A 233 19.33 -12.69 5.86
N THR A 234 18.40 -13.37 6.55
CA THR A 234 16.96 -13.28 6.28
C THR A 234 16.09 -13.17 7.53
N GLY A 235 16.71 -13.02 8.70
CA GLY A 235 15.97 -13.04 9.96
C GLY A 235 15.33 -14.39 10.27
N SER A 236 14.53 -14.41 11.33
CA SER A 236 13.93 -15.62 11.88
C SER A 236 12.62 -16.05 11.18
N ALA A 237 12.31 -17.34 11.31
CA ALA A 237 11.00 -17.90 11.02
C ALA A 237 10.44 -18.64 12.24
N TRP A 238 9.10 -18.76 12.30
CA TRP A 238 8.40 -19.42 13.38
C TRP A 238 7.13 -20.12 12.92
N GLN A 239 6.67 -21.09 13.72
CA GLN A 239 5.40 -21.75 13.48
C GLN A 239 4.25 -20.80 13.86
N SER A 240 3.35 -20.54 12.94
CA SER A 240 2.10 -19.84 13.19
C SER A 240 0.90 -20.80 13.09
N GLY A 241 -0.27 -20.41 13.57
CA GLY A 241 -1.48 -21.24 13.48
C GLY A 241 -1.93 -21.57 12.04
N ILE A 242 -1.38 -20.89 11.03
CA ILE A 242 -1.74 -21.02 9.61
C ILE A 242 -0.56 -21.62 8.80
N GLY A 243 0.59 -21.89 9.42
CA GLY A 243 1.80 -22.40 8.75
C GLY A 243 3.08 -21.80 9.31
N ILE A 244 4.12 -21.75 8.49
CA ILE A 244 5.38 -21.11 8.84
C ILE A 244 5.31 -19.65 8.39
N SER A 245 5.61 -18.72 9.30
CA SER A 245 5.77 -17.28 9.01
C SER A 245 7.22 -16.88 9.23
N SER A 246 7.70 -15.87 8.54
CA SER A 246 9.08 -15.41 8.62
C SER A 246 9.19 -13.88 8.57
N MET A 247 10.29 -13.35 9.11
CA MET A 247 10.62 -11.93 8.96
C MET A 247 10.88 -11.56 7.50
N ALA A 248 11.29 -12.52 6.67
CA ALA A 248 11.42 -12.31 5.24
C ALA A 248 10.07 -11.92 4.60
N GLU A 249 8.96 -12.57 4.96
CA GLU A 249 7.62 -12.26 4.45
C GLU A 249 7.04 -10.98 5.04
N LEU A 250 7.34 -10.67 6.31
CA LEU A 250 6.76 -9.52 6.99
C LEU A 250 7.49 -8.21 6.70
N GLU A 251 8.82 -8.24 6.57
CA GLU A 251 9.64 -7.04 6.48
C GLU A 251 10.48 -6.97 5.20
N ILE A 252 11.19 -8.06 4.84
CA ILE A 252 12.17 -8.00 3.75
C ILE A 252 11.50 -7.90 2.39
N LEU A 253 10.59 -8.82 2.05
CA LEU A 253 9.89 -8.82 0.76
C LEU A 253 9.07 -7.55 0.54
N PRO A 254 8.30 -7.06 1.53
CA PRO A 254 7.62 -5.76 1.40
C PRO A 254 8.59 -4.58 1.20
N TYR A 255 9.74 -4.60 1.87
CA TYR A 255 10.77 -3.57 1.69
C TYR A 255 11.32 -3.56 0.26
N LEU A 256 11.73 -4.74 -0.25
CA LEU A 256 12.24 -4.88 -1.62
C LEU A 256 11.22 -4.39 -2.66
N GLN A 257 9.96 -4.78 -2.51
CA GLN A 257 8.87 -4.36 -3.39
C GLN A 257 8.63 -2.84 -3.32
N ARG A 258 8.59 -2.28 -2.11
CA ARG A 258 8.40 -0.83 -1.90
C ARG A 258 9.50 0.00 -2.53
N GLU A 259 10.76 -0.39 -2.36
CA GLU A 259 11.90 0.33 -2.91
C GLU A 259 12.16 0.00 -4.39
N GLY A 260 11.47 -1.01 -4.94
CA GLY A 260 11.65 -1.45 -6.33
C GLY A 260 13.00 -2.11 -6.55
N ILE A 261 13.47 -2.90 -5.56
CA ILE A 261 14.76 -3.59 -5.59
C ILE A 261 14.53 -5.03 -6.06
N GLU A 262 15.26 -5.44 -7.08
CA GLU A 262 15.31 -6.83 -7.52
C GLU A 262 16.54 -7.53 -6.92
N LEU A 263 16.32 -8.64 -6.20
CA LEU A 263 17.40 -9.43 -5.66
C LEU A 263 18.13 -10.20 -6.78
N GLU A 264 19.46 -10.23 -6.70
CA GLU A 264 20.32 -11.03 -7.57
C GLU A 264 21.05 -12.13 -6.78
N THR A 265 21.31 -11.91 -5.50
CA THR A 265 22.05 -12.86 -4.65
C THR A 265 21.49 -12.86 -3.23
N LEU A 266 21.36 -14.05 -2.66
CA LEU A 266 21.16 -14.28 -1.23
C LEU A 266 22.42 -14.88 -0.63
N ILE A 267 22.95 -14.29 0.42
CA ILE A 267 24.08 -14.81 1.18
C ILE A 267 23.57 -15.20 2.57
N LEU A 268 23.86 -16.40 3.01
CA LEU A 268 23.59 -16.83 4.38
C LEU A 268 24.90 -16.94 5.16
N SER A 269 24.94 -16.29 6.32
CA SER A 269 26.09 -16.38 7.20
C SER A 269 26.28 -17.79 7.74
N HIS A 270 25.20 -18.36 8.29
CA HIS A 270 25.13 -19.72 8.84
C HIS A 270 23.66 -20.19 8.90
N ASP A 271 23.44 -21.41 9.47
CA ASP A 271 22.12 -22.06 9.37
C ASP A 271 21.19 -21.84 10.57
N ASP A 272 21.55 -20.99 11.52
CA ASP A 272 20.69 -20.70 12.66
C ASP A 272 19.44 -19.92 12.22
N ASN A 273 18.33 -20.16 12.93
CA ASN A 273 17.02 -19.68 12.51
C ASN A 273 16.91 -18.15 12.41
N ASP A 274 17.59 -17.44 13.27
CA ASP A 274 17.60 -15.97 13.31
C ASP A 274 18.43 -15.31 12.17
N HIS A 275 19.12 -16.14 11.37
CA HIS A 275 19.86 -15.73 10.18
C HIS A 275 19.27 -16.33 8.90
N SER A 276 18.96 -17.63 8.91
CA SER A 276 18.51 -18.36 7.72
C SER A 276 17.02 -18.68 7.70
N GLY A 277 16.25 -18.27 8.72
CA GLY A 277 14.84 -18.66 8.87
C GLY A 277 13.96 -18.26 7.69
N GLY A 278 14.16 -17.07 7.15
CA GLY A 278 13.40 -16.55 6.01
C GLY A 278 13.90 -17.02 4.63
N ALA A 279 15.01 -17.77 4.55
CA ALA A 279 15.65 -18.10 3.27
C ALA A 279 14.71 -18.76 2.26
N LYS A 280 13.86 -19.70 2.72
CA LYS A 280 12.89 -20.38 1.85
C LYS A 280 11.86 -19.41 1.25
N ALA A 281 11.41 -18.44 2.02
CA ALA A 281 10.46 -17.43 1.53
C ALA A 281 11.10 -16.51 0.48
N ILE A 282 12.37 -16.12 0.68
CA ILE A 282 13.12 -15.33 -0.30
C ILE A 282 13.34 -16.13 -1.59
N LEU A 283 13.79 -17.38 -1.50
CA LEU A 283 14.03 -18.24 -2.68
C LEU A 283 12.74 -18.59 -3.41
N ALA A 284 11.61 -18.72 -2.72
CA ALA A 284 10.30 -18.89 -3.36
C ALA A 284 9.85 -17.65 -4.13
N ALA A 285 10.16 -16.45 -3.60
CA ALA A 285 9.83 -15.18 -4.26
C ALA A 285 10.78 -14.85 -5.43
N TYR A 286 12.04 -15.30 -5.34
CA TYR A 286 13.11 -15.07 -6.31
C TYR A 286 13.82 -16.39 -6.66
N PRO A 287 13.20 -17.30 -7.42
CA PRO A 287 13.73 -18.65 -7.63
C PRO A 287 15.05 -18.71 -8.42
N GLU A 288 15.35 -17.68 -9.20
CA GLU A 288 16.52 -17.63 -10.09
C GLU A 288 17.76 -17.00 -9.43
N ILE A 289 17.68 -16.53 -8.17
CA ILE A 289 18.84 -15.89 -7.53
C ILE A 289 19.89 -16.91 -7.09
N GLU A 290 21.14 -16.46 -7.06
CA GLU A 290 22.23 -17.25 -6.52
C GLU A 290 22.19 -17.28 -4.99
N LEU A 291 22.22 -18.49 -4.40
CA LEU A 291 22.43 -18.69 -2.97
C LEU A 291 23.91 -18.92 -2.69
N ILE A 292 24.50 -18.06 -1.87
CA ILE A 292 25.87 -18.24 -1.33
C ILE A 292 25.75 -18.65 0.14
N THR A 293 26.27 -19.83 0.50
CA THR A 293 26.15 -20.39 1.87
C THR A 293 27.37 -21.21 2.22
N PRO A 294 27.77 -21.27 3.52
CA PRO A 294 28.87 -22.13 3.99
C PRO A 294 28.44 -23.59 4.22
N SER A 295 27.18 -23.95 3.99
CA SER A 295 26.65 -25.27 4.30
C SER A 295 26.02 -25.98 3.09
N ARG A 296 25.80 -27.31 3.28
CA ARG A 296 25.06 -28.14 2.30
C ARG A 296 23.57 -28.24 2.59
N LYS A 297 23.05 -27.58 3.63
CA LYS A 297 21.62 -27.57 3.96
C LYS A 297 20.81 -27.03 2.78
N ASN A 298 19.76 -27.76 2.40
CA ASN A 298 18.90 -27.41 1.28
C ASN A 298 17.82 -26.41 1.71
N TYR A 299 17.72 -25.30 1.01
CA TYR A 299 16.71 -24.26 1.21
C TYR A 299 15.69 -24.17 0.05
N GLY A 300 15.85 -25.01 -0.99
CA GLY A 300 14.99 -25.02 -2.20
C GLY A 300 15.52 -24.16 -3.34
N GLU A 301 16.82 -23.83 -3.31
CA GLU A 301 17.50 -23.03 -4.32
C GLU A 301 17.74 -23.81 -5.63
N THR A 302 17.77 -23.09 -6.75
CA THR A 302 18.16 -23.60 -8.08
C THR A 302 19.65 -23.41 -8.33
N HIS A 303 20.22 -22.32 -7.84
CA HIS A 303 21.62 -21.95 -8.02
C HIS A 303 22.31 -21.78 -6.66
N ARG A 304 23.33 -22.61 -6.42
CA ARG A 304 24.14 -22.56 -5.18
C ARG A 304 25.62 -22.37 -5.48
N THR A 305 26.20 -21.49 -4.70
CA THR A 305 27.64 -21.31 -4.59
C THR A 305 28.08 -21.41 -3.14
N PHE A 306 29.21 -22.06 -2.89
CA PHE A 306 29.72 -22.17 -1.53
C PHE A 306 30.55 -20.95 -1.13
N CYS A 307 30.25 -20.44 0.08
CA CYS A 307 31.04 -19.44 0.76
C CYS A 307 32.29 -20.10 1.35
N LEU A 308 33.42 -19.95 0.69
CA LEU A 308 34.71 -20.55 1.12
C LEU A 308 35.81 -19.49 1.07
N GLN A 309 36.66 -19.48 2.10
CA GLN A 309 37.76 -18.51 2.24
C GLN A 309 38.59 -18.40 0.95
N GLY A 310 38.90 -17.18 0.56
CA GLY A 310 39.67 -16.86 -0.64
C GLY A 310 38.85 -16.68 -1.90
N LYS A 311 37.58 -17.08 -1.91
CA LYS A 311 36.67 -16.77 -3.05
C LYS A 311 36.52 -15.27 -3.18
N GLN A 312 36.57 -14.79 -4.43
CA GLN A 312 36.37 -13.40 -4.77
C GLN A 312 35.45 -13.28 -6.02
N TRP A 313 34.65 -12.25 -6.05
CA TRP A 313 33.86 -11.90 -7.23
C TRP A 313 33.59 -10.41 -7.24
N GLN A 314 33.22 -9.91 -8.41
CA GLN A 314 32.76 -8.53 -8.58
C GLN A 314 31.27 -8.52 -8.86
N TRP A 315 30.54 -7.66 -8.13
CA TRP A 315 29.14 -7.43 -8.38
C TRP A 315 28.92 -5.93 -8.62
N ARG A 316 28.51 -5.56 -9.82
CA ARG A 316 28.24 -4.17 -10.24
C ARG A 316 29.35 -3.19 -9.87
N GLY A 317 30.63 -3.63 -9.97
CA GLY A 317 31.79 -2.81 -9.63
C GLY A 317 32.05 -2.65 -8.13
N LEU A 318 31.44 -3.50 -7.27
CA LEU A 318 31.84 -3.74 -5.89
C LEU A 318 32.57 -5.07 -5.84
N ASP A 319 33.74 -5.09 -5.17
CA ASP A 319 34.57 -6.29 -5.05
C ASP A 319 34.23 -7.00 -3.73
N PHE A 320 33.90 -8.28 -3.83
CA PHE A 320 33.57 -9.12 -2.70
C PHE A 320 34.68 -10.14 -2.47
N LYS A 321 35.06 -10.34 -1.22
CA LYS A 321 36.09 -11.35 -0.79
C LYS A 321 35.59 -12.10 0.42
N VAL A 322 35.58 -13.44 0.33
CA VAL A 322 35.25 -14.30 1.45
C VAL A 322 36.46 -14.44 2.38
N LEU A 323 36.28 -14.12 3.65
CA LEU A 323 37.30 -14.21 4.71
C LEU A 323 37.17 -15.50 5.51
N SER A 324 35.96 -16.08 5.61
CA SER A 324 35.62 -17.28 6.38
C SER A 324 34.37 -17.93 5.78
N PRO A 325 34.15 -19.25 5.94
CA PRO A 325 34.98 -20.25 6.60
C PRO A 325 36.05 -20.85 5.69
N THR A 326 36.93 -21.68 6.27
CA THR A 326 37.97 -22.43 5.56
C THR A 326 37.48 -23.78 5.02
N GLN A 327 36.29 -24.24 5.44
CA GLN A 327 35.71 -25.52 5.03
C GLN A 327 34.19 -25.47 4.99
N ILE A 328 33.59 -26.26 4.14
CA ILE A 328 32.12 -26.39 3.99
C ILE A 328 31.63 -27.50 4.92
N THR A 329 30.49 -27.26 5.58
CA THR A 329 29.88 -28.19 6.53
C THR A 329 28.49 -28.62 6.05
N ASP A 330 27.92 -29.68 6.62
CA ASP A 330 26.54 -30.08 6.32
C ASP A 330 25.53 -29.11 6.95
N ARG A 331 25.87 -28.59 8.14
CA ARG A 331 25.20 -27.50 8.83
C ARG A 331 26.26 -26.54 9.38
N ALA A 332 26.14 -25.28 9.03
CA ALA A 332 27.04 -24.24 9.52
C ALA A 332 26.47 -23.60 10.79
N GLU A 333 27.30 -23.52 11.81
CA GLU A 333 27.06 -22.81 13.06
C GLU A 333 27.86 -21.49 13.08
N ASN A 334 27.73 -20.69 14.13
CA ASN A 334 28.43 -19.42 14.27
C ASN A 334 29.96 -19.47 13.95
N PRO A 335 30.74 -20.49 14.37
CA PRO A 335 32.18 -20.55 14.03
C PRO A 335 32.46 -20.75 12.54
N GLN A 336 31.50 -21.29 11.77
CA GLN A 336 31.61 -21.53 10.33
C GLN A 336 30.89 -20.44 9.52
N SER A 337 30.64 -19.28 10.10
CA SER A 337 29.94 -18.19 9.40
C SER A 337 30.68 -17.72 8.15
N CYS A 338 29.88 -17.46 7.11
CA CYS A 338 30.32 -16.82 5.89
C CYS A 338 30.64 -15.35 6.16
N VAL A 339 31.87 -14.97 6.30
CA VAL A 339 32.32 -13.60 6.52
C VAL A 339 32.81 -13.00 5.21
N ILE A 340 32.28 -11.88 4.82
CA ILE A 340 32.58 -11.25 3.54
C ILE A 340 33.06 -9.81 3.76
N LEU A 341 34.10 -9.45 3.06
CA LEU A 341 34.55 -8.07 2.86
C LEU A 341 34.09 -7.57 1.49
N PHE A 342 33.54 -6.37 1.44
CA PHE A 342 33.18 -5.69 0.20
C PHE A 342 33.50 -4.19 0.28
#